data_0e98139d3cecf8c1dc2d072960a9a857
#
_entry.id   0e98139d3cecf8c1dc2d072960a9a857
#
_cell.length_a   1.000
_cell.length_b   1.000
_cell.length_c   1.000
_cell.angle_alpha   90.00
_cell.angle_beta   90.00
_cell.angle_gamma   90.00
#
_symmetry.space_group_name_H-M   'P 1'
#
loop_
_entity.id
_entity.type
_entity.pdbx_description
1 polymer ?
#
loop_
_entity_poly.entity_id
_entity_poly.type
_entity_poly.pdbx_seq_one_letter_code
_entity_poly.pdbx_strand_id
1 'polypeptide(L)'
;MDDQTTIRTLMTRREAVQRAAALLGGAALVGGDRLFAFSFEPAAIERAMAQGTAVFAAADVALLDEIAETILPETSTPGAKAAKVGAFMALMVTEAYDDRTRQVFQQGLRQLDEACRQAHAVPFMQASAAQRLSLVETLDREQHAVMEDRAPKRRVRAPASAPPSEEPAHYFRMMKELTLLGYFTSEIGCTKAMRYVESPGRFDPDVPYAPGDKSWASHA
;
A
#
# COMPACT_ATOMS: atom_id res chain seq x y z
N MET A 1 -1.31 -43.99 -19.56
CA MET A 1 -1.16 -42.60 -20.02
C MET A 1 -2.21 -41.82 -19.28
N ASP A 2 -1.88 -41.40 -18.05
CA ASP A 2 -2.82 -40.72 -17.15
C ASP A 2 -2.60 -39.21 -17.26
N ASP A 3 -3.63 -38.58 -17.80
CA ASP A 3 -3.73 -37.14 -17.93
C ASP A 3 -4.24 -36.59 -16.58
N GLN A 4 -3.31 -36.18 -15.69
CA GLN A 4 -3.65 -35.47 -14.45
C GLN A 4 -3.82 -33.99 -14.75
N THR A 5 -5.04 -33.63 -15.15
CA THR A 5 -5.50 -32.26 -15.21
C THR A 5 -5.49 -31.67 -13.80
N THR A 6 -4.48 -30.84 -13.51
CA THR A 6 -4.42 -30.07 -12.24
C THR A 6 -5.53 -29.05 -12.23
N ILE A 7 -6.65 -29.38 -11.60
CA ILE A 7 -7.74 -28.45 -11.30
C ILE A 7 -7.22 -27.45 -10.28
N ARG A 8 -6.88 -26.24 -10.72
CA ARG A 8 -6.66 -25.09 -9.82
C ARG A 8 -7.99 -24.83 -9.11
N THR A 9 -8.09 -25.30 -7.89
CA THR A 9 -9.24 -25.04 -7.03
C THR A 9 -9.29 -23.52 -6.76
N LEU A 10 -10.23 -22.83 -7.41
CA LEU A 10 -10.49 -21.42 -7.17
C LEU A 10 -10.95 -21.29 -5.72
N MET A 11 -10.17 -20.60 -4.93
CA MET A 11 -10.45 -20.35 -3.52
C MET A 11 -11.73 -19.52 -3.37
N THR A 12 -12.66 -19.96 -2.57
CA THR A 12 -13.89 -19.20 -2.29
C THR A 12 -13.57 -17.97 -1.43
N ARG A 13 -14.39 -16.91 -1.53
CA ARG A 13 -14.24 -15.72 -0.67
C ARG A 13 -14.20 -16.06 0.82
N ARG A 14 -14.94 -17.07 1.23
CA ARG A 14 -14.97 -17.54 2.61
C ARG A 14 -13.66 -18.22 3.02
N GLU A 15 -13.05 -19.01 2.13
CA GLU A 15 -11.74 -19.65 2.38
C GLU A 15 -10.62 -18.60 2.40
N ALA A 16 -10.70 -17.57 1.55
CA ALA A 16 -9.75 -16.45 1.57
C ALA A 16 -9.82 -15.70 2.91
N VAL A 17 -11.01 -15.39 3.40
CA VAL A 17 -11.20 -14.73 4.69
C VAL A 17 -10.77 -15.63 5.85
N GLN A 18 -11.06 -16.94 5.79
CA GLN A 18 -10.63 -17.87 6.84
C GLN A 18 -9.11 -18.06 6.89
N ARG A 19 -8.43 -18.09 5.74
CA ARG A 19 -6.97 -18.15 5.66
C ARG A 19 -6.32 -16.85 6.11
N ALA A 20 -6.86 -15.71 5.72
CA ALA A 20 -6.43 -14.42 6.22
C ALA A 20 -6.59 -14.32 7.76
N ALA A 21 -7.71 -14.78 8.30
CA ALA A 21 -7.94 -14.83 9.75
C ALA A 21 -7.00 -15.81 10.47
N ALA A 22 -6.66 -16.94 9.85
CA ALA A 22 -5.71 -17.91 10.40
C ALA A 22 -4.27 -17.41 10.39
N LEU A 23 -3.88 -16.63 9.38
CA LEU A 23 -2.56 -15.98 9.27
C LEU A 23 -2.41 -14.82 10.27
N LEU A 24 -3.51 -14.17 10.63
CA LEU A 24 -3.54 -13.07 11.60
C LEU A 24 -3.57 -13.52 13.06
N GLY A 25 -3.29 -14.81 13.33
CA GLY A 25 -3.20 -15.36 14.69
C GLY A 25 -4.57 -15.56 15.32
N GLY A 26 -5.00 -16.82 15.36
CA GLY A 26 -6.29 -17.31 15.85
C GLY A 26 -6.80 -16.65 17.13
N ALA A 27 -7.45 -15.50 16.98
CA ALA A 27 -8.35 -15.00 17.99
C ALA A 27 -9.69 -15.70 17.80
N ALA A 28 -10.07 -16.50 18.78
CA ALA A 28 -11.31 -17.23 18.81
C ALA A 28 -12.51 -16.32 18.52
N LEU A 29 -13.27 -16.67 17.50
CA LEU A 29 -14.57 -16.09 17.23
C LEU A 29 -15.53 -16.57 18.35
N VAL A 30 -15.64 -15.81 19.41
CA VAL A 30 -16.71 -15.93 20.39
C VAL A 30 -17.35 -14.56 20.56
N GLY A 31 -18.60 -14.45 20.11
CA GLY A 31 -19.53 -13.39 20.46
C GLY A 31 -19.49 -12.16 19.54
N GLY A 32 -20.63 -11.85 18.96
CA GLY A 32 -20.90 -10.73 18.09
C GLY A 32 -20.52 -9.38 18.69
N ASP A 33 -20.49 -8.38 17.82
CA ASP A 33 -20.34 -6.93 18.07
C ASP A 33 -18.93 -6.35 18.16
N ARG A 34 -17.90 -7.00 17.63
CA ARG A 34 -16.65 -6.30 17.38
C ARG A 34 -16.38 -6.22 15.88
N LEU A 35 -16.67 -5.07 15.32
CA LEU A 35 -16.20 -4.60 14.04
C LEU A 35 -14.67 -4.76 14.01
N PHE A 36 -14.17 -5.45 12.99
CA PHE A 36 -12.75 -5.66 12.77
C PHE A 36 -12.07 -4.34 12.50
N ALA A 37 -11.56 -3.70 13.54
CA ALA A 37 -10.43 -2.82 13.37
C ALA A 37 -9.28 -3.71 12.89
N PHE A 38 -8.83 -3.55 11.66
CA PHE A 38 -7.59 -4.14 11.19
C PHE A 38 -6.45 -3.55 12.03
N SER A 39 -6.20 -4.13 13.18
CA SER A 39 -5.00 -3.84 13.94
C SER A 39 -3.87 -4.52 13.19
N PHE A 40 -3.12 -3.71 12.44
CA PHE A 40 -1.94 -4.13 11.72
C PHE A 40 -0.90 -4.57 12.75
N GLU A 41 -0.85 -5.87 13.06
CA GLU A 41 0.14 -6.41 14.01
C GLU A 41 1.49 -6.59 13.30
N PRO A 42 2.51 -5.80 13.64
CA PRO A 42 3.87 -5.98 13.10
C PRO A 42 4.40 -7.41 13.32
N ALA A 43 3.98 -8.06 14.39
CA ALA A 43 4.33 -9.44 14.71
C ALA A 43 3.81 -10.47 13.68
N ALA A 44 2.81 -10.17 12.87
CA ALA A 44 2.36 -11.06 11.80
C ALA A 44 3.35 -11.06 10.63
N ILE A 45 3.91 -9.88 10.31
CA ILE A 45 4.95 -9.74 9.28
C ILE A 45 6.24 -10.39 9.73
N GLU A 46 6.68 -10.13 10.97
CA GLU A 46 7.86 -10.78 11.53
C GLU A 46 7.74 -12.31 11.53
N ARG A 47 6.55 -12.84 11.85
CA ARG A 47 6.28 -14.29 11.76
C ARG A 47 6.32 -14.80 10.33
N ALA A 48 5.73 -14.09 9.34
CA ALA A 48 5.78 -14.46 7.94
C ALA A 48 7.21 -14.43 7.40
N MET A 49 8.00 -13.45 7.81
CA MET A 49 9.43 -13.35 7.49
C MET A 49 10.22 -14.50 8.12
N ALA A 50 9.97 -14.83 9.38
CA ALA A 50 10.62 -15.94 10.09
C ALA A 50 10.28 -17.32 9.50
N GLN A 51 9.11 -17.46 8.87
CA GLN A 51 8.66 -18.69 8.21
C GLN A 51 9.14 -18.82 6.76
N GLY A 52 9.92 -17.86 6.26
CA GLY A 52 10.45 -17.87 4.88
C GLY A 52 9.38 -17.71 3.79
N THR A 53 8.16 -17.35 4.16
CA THR A 53 7.03 -17.11 3.24
C THR A 53 6.96 -15.65 2.78
N ALA A 54 7.76 -14.76 3.37
CA ALA A 54 7.78 -13.36 3.02
C ALA A 54 8.46 -13.14 1.67
N VAL A 55 7.76 -12.44 0.79
CA VAL A 55 8.24 -12.02 -0.53
C VAL A 55 9.31 -10.93 -0.43
N PHE A 56 9.37 -10.22 0.71
CA PHE A 56 10.28 -9.12 1.01
C PHE A 56 11.15 -9.45 2.23
N ALA A 57 12.46 -9.17 2.12
CA ALA A 57 13.37 -9.24 3.26
C ALA A 57 13.19 -8.02 4.20
N ALA A 58 13.72 -8.11 5.41
CA ALA A 58 13.69 -6.99 6.38
C ALA A 58 14.31 -5.70 5.81
N ALA A 59 15.37 -5.84 5.00
CA ALA A 59 16.00 -4.71 4.33
C ALA A 59 15.09 -4.04 3.29
N ASP A 60 14.28 -4.84 2.57
CA ASP A 60 13.31 -4.31 1.60
C ASP A 60 12.19 -3.54 2.32
N VAL A 61 11.71 -4.05 3.45
CA VAL A 61 10.70 -3.34 4.26
C VAL A 61 11.25 -2.03 4.81
N ALA A 62 12.50 -2.01 5.28
CA ALA A 62 13.15 -0.78 5.72
C ALA A 62 13.31 0.24 4.57
N LEU A 63 13.63 -0.23 3.36
CA LEU A 63 13.69 0.61 2.16
C LEU A 63 12.30 1.17 1.80
N LEU A 64 11.25 0.34 1.85
CA LEU A 64 9.86 0.77 1.63
C LEU A 64 9.42 1.81 2.66
N ASP A 65 9.81 1.67 3.93
CA ASP A 65 9.55 2.67 4.97
C ASP A 65 10.21 4.02 4.66
N GLU A 66 11.46 4.03 4.18
CA GLU A 66 12.15 5.27 3.79
C GLU A 66 11.58 5.90 2.52
N ILE A 67 11.12 5.10 1.57
CA ILE A 67 10.42 5.60 0.37
C ILE A 67 9.09 6.24 0.79
N ALA A 68 8.32 5.57 1.63
CA ALA A 68 7.05 6.07 2.14
C ALA A 68 7.22 7.38 2.94
N GLU A 69 8.24 7.45 3.80
CA GLU A 69 8.57 8.66 4.56
C GLU A 69 9.01 9.81 3.66
N THR A 70 9.68 9.51 2.53
CA THR A 70 10.04 10.54 1.56
C THR A 70 8.80 11.08 0.82
N ILE A 71 7.78 10.24 0.60
CA ILE A 71 6.51 10.63 -0.04
C ILE A 71 5.60 11.39 0.93
N LEU A 72 5.48 10.93 2.17
CA LEU A 72 4.69 11.54 3.25
C LEU A 72 5.56 11.71 4.50
N PRO A 73 6.38 12.78 4.53
CA PRO A 73 7.31 13.01 5.63
C PRO A 73 6.59 13.46 6.91
N GLU A 74 7.27 13.27 8.03
CA GLU A 74 6.88 13.90 9.28
C GLU A 74 6.89 15.43 9.15
N THR A 75 5.82 16.04 9.64
CA THR A 75 5.63 17.51 9.66
C THR A 75 5.04 17.91 11.01
N SER A 76 3.88 18.60 11.02
CA SER A 76 3.07 18.77 12.23
C SER A 76 2.31 17.50 12.61
N THR A 77 2.32 16.50 11.74
CA THR A 77 1.76 15.16 11.94
C THR A 77 2.85 14.12 11.72
N PRO A 78 2.77 12.94 12.36
CA PRO A 78 3.71 11.85 12.13
C PRO A 78 3.74 11.45 10.65
N GLY A 79 4.91 11.07 10.14
CA GLY A 79 5.10 10.62 8.76
C GLY A 79 4.67 9.16 8.52
N ALA A 80 4.84 8.71 7.28
CA ALA A 80 4.44 7.38 6.84
C ALA A 80 5.22 6.26 7.54
N LYS A 81 6.48 6.51 7.90
CA LYS A 81 7.31 5.55 8.63
C LYS A 81 6.77 5.28 10.03
N ALA A 82 6.28 6.32 10.74
CA ALA A 82 5.64 6.15 12.03
C ALA A 82 4.37 5.29 11.94
N ALA A 83 3.67 5.33 10.82
CA ALA A 83 2.51 4.50 10.51
C ALA A 83 2.87 3.10 9.98
N LYS A 84 4.18 2.74 9.90
CA LYS A 84 4.68 1.45 9.40
C LYS A 84 4.19 1.10 8.00
N VAL A 85 4.14 2.08 7.12
CA VAL A 85 3.58 1.95 5.77
C VAL A 85 4.41 0.99 4.91
N GLY A 86 5.73 0.89 5.11
CA GLY A 86 6.56 -0.08 4.40
C GLY A 86 6.15 -1.53 4.65
N ALA A 87 5.82 -1.85 5.90
CA ALA A 87 5.29 -3.15 6.27
C ALA A 87 3.90 -3.42 5.65
N PHE A 88 3.03 -2.41 5.61
CA PHE A 88 1.74 -2.48 4.92
C PHE A 88 1.92 -2.74 3.43
N MET A 89 2.83 -2.01 2.75
CA MET A 89 3.13 -2.24 1.33
C MET A 89 3.61 -3.67 1.07
N ALA A 90 4.54 -4.17 1.89
CA ALA A 90 5.05 -5.53 1.75
C ALA A 90 3.93 -6.58 1.88
N LEU A 91 3.01 -6.40 2.82
CA LEU A 91 1.85 -7.28 2.99
C LEU A 91 0.90 -7.21 1.78
N MET A 92 0.50 -6.01 1.38
CA MET A 92 -0.44 -5.82 0.27
C MET A 92 0.10 -6.40 -1.04
N VAL A 93 1.38 -6.20 -1.33
CA VAL A 93 2.00 -6.76 -2.53
C VAL A 93 2.10 -8.29 -2.45
N THR A 94 2.33 -8.86 -1.26
CA THR A 94 2.40 -10.30 -1.08
C THR A 94 1.04 -10.97 -1.24
N GLU A 95 -0.01 -10.41 -0.64
CA GLU A 95 -1.30 -11.07 -0.49
C GLU A 95 -2.35 -10.66 -1.54
N ALA A 96 -2.29 -9.41 -2.02
CA ALA A 96 -3.33 -8.86 -2.87
C ALA A 96 -2.94 -8.73 -4.35
N TYR A 97 -1.65 -8.69 -4.67
CA TYR A 97 -1.19 -8.53 -6.05
C TYR A 97 -1.03 -9.89 -6.74
N ASP A 98 -1.39 -9.94 -8.04
CA ASP A 98 -1.05 -11.07 -8.89
C ASP A 98 0.47 -11.17 -9.13
N ASP A 99 0.94 -12.32 -9.62
CA ASP A 99 2.37 -12.59 -9.78
C ASP A 99 3.07 -11.59 -10.69
N ARG A 100 2.41 -11.13 -11.76
CA ARG A 100 2.98 -10.17 -12.71
C ARG A 100 3.15 -8.79 -12.07
N THR A 101 2.11 -8.31 -11.41
CA THR A 101 2.11 -7.01 -10.70
C THR A 101 3.11 -7.02 -9.54
N ARG A 102 3.20 -8.14 -8.81
CA ARG A 102 4.19 -8.34 -7.75
C ARG A 102 5.62 -8.27 -8.28
N GLN A 103 5.91 -8.94 -9.40
CA GLN A 103 7.23 -8.88 -10.03
C GLN A 103 7.61 -7.47 -10.47
N VAL A 104 6.68 -6.71 -11.07
CA VAL A 104 6.90 -5.32 -11.44
C VAL A 104 7.22 -4.46 -10.22
N PHE A 105 6.50 -4.63 -9.12
CA PHE A 105 6.77 -3.91 -7.87
C PHE A 105 8.16 -4.25 -7.29
N GLN A 106 8.51 -5.53 -7.17
CA GLN A 106 9.81 -5.96 -6.67
C GLN A 106 10.97 -5.49 -7.55
N GLN A 107 10.79 -5.58 -8.87
CA GLN A 107 11.79 -5.07 -9.82
C GLN A 107 11.90 -3.54 -9.69
N GLY A 108 10.79 -2.85 -9.51
CA GLY A 108 10.74 -1.41 -9.31
C GLY A 108 11.49 -0.96 -8.06
N LEU A 109 11.45 -1.73 -6.97
CA LEU A 109 12.22 -1.43 -5.76
C LEU A 109 13.74 -1.45 -6.05
N ARG A 110 14.21 -2.43 -6.83
CA ARG A 110 15.63 -2.48 -7.27
C ARG A 110 15.98 -1.35 -8.23
N GLN A 111 15.09 -1.03 -9.15
CA GLN A 111 15.28 0.06 -10.13
C GLN A 111 15.39 1.43 -9.43
N LEU A 112 14.59 1.66 -8.39
CA LEU A 112 14.64 2.89 -7.59
C LEU A 112 16.01 3.05 -6.89
N ASP A 113 16.52 1.98 -6.27
CA ASP A 113 17.82 2.03 -5.61
C ASP A 113 18.96 2.22 -6.61
N GLU A 114 18.88 1.58 -7.78
CA GLU A 114 19.84 1.77 -8.87
C GLU A 114 19.76 3.18 -9.46
N ALA A 115 18.58 3.74 -9.67
CA ALA A 115 18.41 5.12 -10.11
C ALA A 115 19.02 6.11 -9.12
N CYS A 116 18.92 5.85 -7.80
CA CYS A 116 19.57 6.64 -6.78
C CYS A 116 21.10 6.58 -6.90
N ARG A 117 21.66 5.39 -7.13
CA ARG A 117 23.10 5.22 -7.34
C ARG A 117 23.59 5.97 -8.58
N GLN A 118 22.83 5.94 -9.65
CA GLN A 118 23.17 6.65 -10.89
C GLN A 118 23.10 8.17 -10.73
N ALA A 119 22.10 8.68 -10.03
CA ALA A 119 21.90 10.12 -9.84
C ALA A 119 22.83 10.72 -8.78
N HIS A 120 23.12 9.96 -7.71
CA HIS A 120 23.77 10.50 -6.50
C HIS A 120 24.99 9.69 -6.04
N ALA A 121 25.38 8.63 -6.75
CA ALA A 121 26.51 7.74 -6.45
C ALA A 121 26.42 7.00 -5.09
N VAL A 122 25.22 6.96 -4.49
CA VAL A 122 24.94 6.25 -3.23
C VAL A 122 23.61 5.51 -3.33
N PRO A 123 23.42 4.40 -2.60
CA PRO A 123 22.13 3.74 -2.53
C PRO A 123 21.10 4.62 -1.79
N PHE A 124 19.81 4.39 -2.04
CA PHE A 124 18.71 5.21 -1.49
C PHE A 124 18.77 5.34 0.04
N MET A 125 19.08 4.26 0.74
CA MET A 125 19.20 4.26 2.21
C MET A 125 20.32 5.15 2.75
N GLN A 126 21.35 5.44 1.95
CA GLN A 126 22.49 6.28 2.32
C GLN A 126 22.37 7.72 1.76
N ALA A 127 21.42 7.95 0.87
CA ALA A 127 21.18 9.26 0.30
C ALA A 127 20.63 10.25 1.35
N SER A 128 20.97 11.52 1.21
CA SER A 128 20.38 12.58 2.04
C SER A 128 18.89 12.76 1.76
N ALA A 129 18.15 13.37 2.67
CA ALA A 129 16.73 13.65 2.48
C ALA A 129 16.44 14.45 1.20
N ALA A 130 17.29 15.43 0.87
CA ALA A 130 17.17 16.22 -0.35
C ALA A 130 17.39 15.37 -1.63
N GLN A 131 18.35 14.47 -1.61
CA GLN A 131 18.62 13.56 -2.73
C GLN A 131 17.47 12.56 -2.93
N ARG A 132 16.94 11.99 -1.84
CA ARG A 132 15.77 11.11 -1.88
C ARG A 132 14.55 11.83 -2.45
N LEU A 133 14.27 13.05 -1.98
CA LEU A 133 13.16 13.86 -2.47
C LEU A 133 13.30 14.15 -3.96
N SER A 134 14.47 14.60 -4.40
CA SER A 134 14.74 14.88 -5.82
C SER A 134 14.52 13.66 -6.72
N LEU A 135 14.94 12.47 -6.27
CA LEU A 135 14.69 11.22 -6.97
C LEU A 135 13.20 10.89 -7.04
N VAL A 136 12.50 10.95 -5.89
CA VAL A 136 11.07 10.66 -5.79
C VAL A 136 10.24 11.59 -6.68
N GLU A 137 10.56 12.88 -6.72
CA GLU A 137 9.92 13.85 -7.63
C GLU A 137 10.16 13.52 -9.10
N THR A 138 11.35 13.01 -9.43
CA THR A 138 11.66 12.59 -10.81
C THR A 138 10.86 11.37 -11.19
N LEU A 139 10.81 10.34 -10.34
CA LEU A 139 10.01 9.14 -10.55
C LEU A 139 8.50 9.44 -10.61
N ASP A 140 8.04 10.44 -9.85
CA ASP A 140 6.63 10.86 -9.91
C ASP A 140 6.29 11.49 -11.27
N ARG A 141 7.17 12.29 -11.83
CA ARG A 141 7.01 12.83 -13.19
C ARG A 141 7.03 11.74 -14.25
N GLU A 142 7.95 10.79 -14.14
CA GLU A 142 8.05 9.66 -15.06
C GLU A 142 6.79 8.80 -15.04
N GLN A 143 6.30 8.42 -13.86
CA GLN A 143 5.09 7.64 -13.76
C GLN A 143 3.87 8.38 -14.33
N HIS A 144 3.76 9.70 -14.12
CA HIS A 144 2.71 10.51 -14.72
C HIS A 144 2.76 10.48 -16.25
N ALA A 145 3.94 10.69 -16.84
CA ALA A 145 4.12 10.66 -18.29
C ALA A 145 3.75 9.29 -18.89
N VAL A 146 4.20 8.19 -18.27
CA VAL A 146 3.87 6.83 -18.69
C VAL A 146 2.37 6.55 -18.62
N MET A 147 1.73 6.97 -17.51
CA MET A 147 0.31 6.71 -17.31
C MET A 147 -0.58 7.59 -18.20
N GLU A 148 -0.14 8.81 -18.50
CA GLU A 148 -0.83 9.70 -19.44
C GLU A 148 -0.75 9.17 -20.88
N ASP A 149 0.40 8.65 -21.31
CA ASP A 149 0.55 8.04 -22.63
C ASP A 149 -0.32 6.78 -22.79
N ARG A 150 -0.48 6.00 -21.71
CA ARG A 150 -1.37 4.83 -21.66
C ARG A 150 -2.86 5.19 -21.55
N ALA A 151 -3.19 6.41 -21.16
CA ALA A 151 -4.58 6.83 -21.03
C ALA A 151 -5.25 6.87 -22.41
N PRO A 152 -6.50 6.40 -22.55
CA PRO A 152 -7.20 6.49 -23.84
C PRO A 152 -7.33 7.95 -24.24
N LYS A 153 -6.82 8.31 -25.41
CA LYS A 153 -6.77 9.67 -25.97
C LYS A 153 -8.16 10.32 -26.16
N ARG A 154 -9.21 9.58 -25.90
CA ARG A 154 -10.59 10.05 -25.87
C ARG A 154 -11.22 9.57 -24.56
N ARG A 155 -11.69 10.50 -23.74
CA ARG A 155 -12.52 10.22 -22.56
C ARG A 155 -13.89 9.65 -22.98
N VAL A 156 -13.89 8.47 -23.56
CA VAL A 156 -15.08 7.63 -23.53
C VAL A 156 -15.05 7.01 -22.14
N ARG A 157 -16.02 7.41 -21.31
CA ARG A 157 -16.23 6.76 -20.01
C ARG A 157 -16.26 5.25 -20.26
N ALA A 158 -15.18 4.57 -19.89
CA ALA A 158 -15.13 3.13 -20.03
C ALA A 158 -16.37 2.55 -19.35
N PRO A 159 -17.09 1.64 -19.96
CA PRO A 159 -18.20 0.98 -19.29
C PRO A 159 -17.69 0.35 -17.99
N ALA A 160 -18.51 0.37 -16.94
CA ALA A 160 -18.15 -0.22 -15.64
C ALA A 160 -17.74 -1.70 -15.73
N SER A 161 -18.01 -2.35 -16.85
CA SER A 161 -17.64 -3.72 -17.21
C SER A 161 -16.35 -3.83 -18.05
N ALA A 162 -15.64 -2.72 -18.31
CA ALA A 162 -14.37 -2.80 -19.04
C ALA A 162 -13.36 -3.66 -18.21
N PRO A 163 -12.69 -4.62 -18.85
CA PRO A 163 -11.66 -5.38 -18.14
C PRO A 163 -10.56 -4.40 -17.66
N PRO A 164 -9.98 -4.64 -16.46
CA PRO A 164 -8.85 -3.86 -16.01
C PRO A 164 -7.72 -3.95 -17.04
N SER A 165 -6.90 -2.89 -17.14
CA SER A 165 -5.73 -2.89 -18.02
C SER A 165 -4.90 -4.14 -17.78
N GLU A 166 -4.55 -4.85 -18.85
CA GLU A 166 -3.68 -6.04 -18.75
C GLU A 166 -2.25 -5.69 -18.33
N GLU A 167 -1.84 -4.44 -18.50
CA GLU A 167 -0.52 -3.98 -18.10
C GLU A 167 -0.52 -3.43 -16.67
N PRO A 168 0.38 -3.93 -15.79
CA PRO A 168 0.57 -3.37 -14.46
C PRO A 168 0.90 -1.88 -14.54
N ALA A 169 0.47 -1.12 -13.55
CA ALA A 169 0.84 0.29 -13.42
C ALA A 169 2.36 0.46 -13.29
N HIS A 170 2.85 1.66 -13.53
CA HIS A 170 4.25 1.97 -13.25
C HIS A 170 4.57 1.70 -11.78
N TYR A 171 5.70 1.05 -11.49
CA TYR A 171 6.04 0.60 -10.14
C TYR A 171 5.98 1.73 -9.09
N PHE A 172 6.46 2.92 -9.43
CA PHE A 172 6.45 4.05 -8.50
C PHE A 172 5.02 4.54 -8.22
N ARG A 173 4.12 4.48 -9.20
CA ARG A 173 2.71 4.76 -8.97
C ARG A 173 2.11 3.80 -7.94
N MET A 174 2.40 2.50 -8.05
CA MET A 174 1.94 1.52 -7.08
C MET A 174 2.48 1.81 -5.67
N MET A 175 3.77 2.16 -5.55
CA MET A 175 4.37 2.55 -4.28
C MET A 175 3.69 3.79 -3.67
N LYS A 176 3.43 4.82 -4.49
CA LYS A 176 2.76 6.05 -4.07
C LYS A 176 1.31 5.79 -3.63
N GLU A 177 0.55 5.04 -4.41
CA GLU A 177 -0.84 4.67 -4.08
C GLU A 177 -0.91 3.86 -2.78
N LEU A 178 -0.04 2.86 -2.61
CA LEU A 178 0.02 2.10 -1.36
C LEU A 178 0.50 2.93 -0.18
N THR A 179 1.40 3.90 -0.39
CA THR A 179 1.80 4.84 0.67
C THR A 179 0.61 5.66 1.16
N LEU A 180 -0.15 6.25 0.24
CA LEU A 180 -1.34 7.02 0.58
C LEU A 180 -2.40 6.14 1.25
N LEU A 181 -2.67 4.97 0.67
CA LEU A 181 -3.64 4.03 1.23
C LEU A 181 -3.24 3.62 2.65
N GLY A 182 -2.01 3.10 2.82
CA GLY A 182 -1.53 2.62 4.12
C GLY A 182 -1.48 3.71 5.18
N TYR A 183 -1.09 4.93 4.81
CA TYR A 183 -1.07 6.05 5.75
C TYR A 183 -2.47 6.47 6.19
N PHE A 184 -3.36 6.78 5.23
CA PHE A 184 -4.68 7.33 5.54
C PHE A 184 -5.70 6.29 6.06
N THR A 185 -5.38 5.00 6.00
CA THR A 185 -6.14 3.95 6.68
C THR A 185 -5.50 3.48 7.99
N SER A 186 -4.32 3.99 8.33
CA SER A 186 -3.68 3.70 9.62
C SER A 186 -4.33 4.48 10.77
N GLU A 187 -4.17 4.00 12.00
CA GLU A 187 -4.58 4.72 13.20
C GLU A 187 -3.99 6.14 13.24
N ILE A 188 -2.68 6.27 12.92
CA ILE A 188 -1.99 7.56 12.89
C ILE A 188 -2.60 8.49 11.84
N GLY A 189 -2.80 8.01 10.62
CA GLY A 189 -3.41 8.81 9.55
C GLY A 189 -4.83 9.25 9.89
N CYS A 190 -5.66 8.32 10.37
CA CYS A 190 -7.04 8.62 10.76
C CYS A 190 -7.12 9.59 11.93
N THR A 191 -6.34 9.38 13.01
CA THR A 191 -6.52 10.13 14.27
C THR A 191 -5.66 11.38 14.38
N LYS A 192 -4.50 11.45 13.69
CA LYS A 192 -3.55 12.58 13.76
C LYS A 192 -3.62 13.48 12.55
N ALA A 193 -3.65 12.91 11.34
CA ALA A 193 -3.71 13.70 10.10
C ALA A 193 -5.13 14.11 9.74
N MET A 194 -6.12 13.27 10.01
CA MET A 194 -7.55 13.53 9.75
C MET A 194 -8.35 13.71 11.03
N ARG A 195 -9.65 13.98 10.90
CA ARG A 195 -10.64 13.93 11.99
C ARG A 195 -11.28 12.54 11.97
N TYR A 196 -11.22 11.83 13.09
CA TYR A 196 -11.82 10.51 13.23
C TYR A 196 -12.85 10.48 14.33
N VAL A 197 -14.03 9.98 14.02
CA VAL A 197 -15.08 9.66 14.97
C VAL A 197 -15.67 8.32 14.56
N GLU A 198 -15.49 7.30 15.40
CA GLU A 198 -15.93 5.93 15.10
C GLU A 198 -17.44 5.82 14.88
N SER A 199 -18.21 6.50 15.68
CA SER A 199 -19.68 6.55 15.55
C SER A 199 -20.18 7.95 15.84
N PRO A 200 -20.45 8.78 14.81
CA PRO A 200 -20.85 10.17 15.01
C PRO A 200 -22.24 10.33 15.67
N GLY A 201 -23.05 9.25 15.72
CA GLY A 201 -24.36 9.25 16.37
C GLY A 201 -25.42 10.10 15.66
N ARG A 202 -25.04 10.92 14.68
CA ARG A 202 -25.93 11.74 13.88
C ARG A 202 -25.37 11.92 12.47
N PHE A 203 -26.26 12.12 11.52
CA PHE A 203 -25.90 12.60 10.19
C PHE A 203 -26.04 14.13 10.17
N ASP A 204 -24.98 14.82 9.78
CA ASP A 204 -24.96 16.28 9.64
C ASP A 204 -24.47 16.61 8.21
N PRO A 205 -25.39 16.90 7.27
CA PRO A 205 -25.05 17.11 5.87
C PRO A 205 -24.44 18.50 5.61
N ASP A 206 -24.54 19.41 6.56
CA ASP A 206 -24.16 20.83 6.40
C ASP A 206 -23.15 21.26 7.47
N VAL A 207 -22.03 20.52 7.54
CA VAL A 207 -20.93 20.85 8.46
C VAL A 207 -20.16 22.05 7.91
N PRO A 208 -20.00 23.15 8.69
CA PRO A 208 -19.17 24.26 8.27
C PRO A 208 -17.74 23.83 7.95
N TYR A 209 -17.19 24.34 6.86
CA TYR A 209 -15.81 24.13 6.43
C TYR A 209 -15.05 25.44 6.37
N ALA A 210 -13.85 25.48 6.94
CA ALA A 210 -12.92 26.56 6.78
C ALA A 210 -11.63 26.07 6.06
N PRO A 211 -10.97 26.92 5.24
CA PRO A 211 -9.68 26.57 4.65
C PRO A 211 -8.67 26.17 5.74
N GLY A 212 -8.05 25.02 5.58
CA GLY A 212 -7.12 24.44 6.57
C GLY A 212 -7.75 23.44 7.54
N ASP A 213 -9.06 23.26 7.52
CA ASP A 213 -9.71 22.20 8.30
C ASP A 213 -9.25 20.84 7.83
N LYS A 214 -8.97 19.95 8.81
CA LYS A 214 -8.64 18.56 8.51
C LYS A 214 -9.85 17.83 7.91
N SER A 215 -9.61 17.02 6.90
CA SER A 215 -10.62 16.15 6.33
C SER A 215 -11.11 15.10 7.33
N TRP A 216 -12.33 14.64 7.18
CA TRP A 216 -12.83 13.49 7.92
C TRP A 216 -12.20 12.21 7.39
N ALA A 217 -11.81 11.31 8.29
CA ALA A 217 -11.40 9.97 7.92
C ALA A 217 -12.61 9.23 7.34
N SER A 218 -12.39 8.51 6.24
CA SER A 218 -13.40 7.60 5.73
C SER A 218 -13.59 6.45 6.71
N HIS A 219 -14.82 6.02 6.93
CA HIS A 219 -15.08 4.79 7.64
C HIS A 219 -14.57 3.61 6.80
N ALA A 220 -13.75 2.76 7.40
CA ALA A 220 -13.29 1.52 6.79
C ALA A 220 -14.38 0.45 6.89
#